data_0d18df2f4216a9387144be9b2a3c0a50
#
_entry.id   0d18df2f4216a9387144be9b2a3c0a50
#
_cell.length_a   1.000
_cell.length_b   1.000
_cell.length_c   1.000
_cell.angle_alpha   90.00
_cell.angle_beta   90.00
_cell.angle_gamma   90.00
#
_symmetry.space_group_name_H-M   'P 1'
#
loop_
_entity.id
_entity.type
_entity.pdbx_description
1 polymer ?
#
loop_
_entity_poly.entity_id
_entity_poly.type
_entity_poly.pdbx_seq_one_letter_code
_entity_poly.pdbx_strand_id
1 'polypeptide(L)'
;MDRILITGGPGTGKTSLVNELKNNGYNCSNEIVREITLDKRKEGYNQYFLSNPLDFSTKLFNKRYNQYNKQFVTKNIIYDRGPIDVLAYLEFKSIKIPNDLTTKSNTIKYKYSFILNPWREIYINDNIRYETFEECKKIHSCLIKKYHEY
;
A
#
# COMPACT_ATOMS: atom_id res chain seq x y z
N MET A 1 8.26 8.27 -18.62
CA MET A 1 8.54 7.82 -17.23
C MET A 1 7.76 6.56 -16.97
N ASP A 2 8.46 5.46 -16.66
CA ASP A 2 7.81 4.19 -16.34
C ASP A 2 7.49 4.14 -14.85
N ARG A 3 6.23 3.89 -14.54
CA ARG A 3 5.75 3.66 -13.16
C ARG A 3 5.68 2.17 -12.89
N ILE A 4 6.41 1.72 -11.89
CA ILE A 4 6.50 0.32 -11.48
C ILE A 4 5.95 0.21 -10.07
N LEU A 5 5.05 -0.74 -9.84
CA LEU A 5 4.48 -0.99 -8.54
C LEU A 5 5.09 -2.24 -7.91
N ILE A 6 5.42 -2.16 -6.64
CA ILE A 6 5.67 -3.30 -5.77
C ILE A 6 4.68 -3.24 -4.62
N THR A 7 3.83 -4.25 -4.50
CA THR A 7 2.87 -4.36 -3.40
C THR A 7 2.76 -5.80 -2.90
N GLY A 8 1.95 -6.01 -1.90
CA GLY A 8 1.72 -7.30 -1.25
C GLY A 8 1.12 -7.13 0.13
N GLY A 9 0.54 -8.16 0.68
CA GLY A 9 0.03 -8.18 2.03
C GLY A 9 1.11 -7.96 3.10
N PRO A 10 0.75 -7.93 4.38
CA PRO A 10 1.71 -7.85 5.47
C PRO A 10 2.62 -9.09 5.48
N GLY A 11 3.88 -8.92 5.85
CA GLY A 11 4.83 -10.03 6.00
C GLY A 11 5.30 -10.72 4.71
N THR A 12 5.14 -10.11 3.54
CA THR A 12 5.53 -10.68 2.24
C THR A 12 6.96 -10.34 1.80
N GLY A 13 7.79 -9.77 2.67
CA GLY A 13 9.18 -9.41 2.34
C GLY A 13 9.33 -8.11 1.54
N LYS A 14 8.26 -7.36 1.34
CA LYS A 14 8.24 -6.13 0.54
C LYS A 14 9.27 -5.09 0.98
N THR A 15 9.37 -4.82 2.28
CA THR A 15 10.33 -3.85 2.83
C THR A 15 11.77 -4.24 2.52
N SER A 16 12.10 -5.53 2.66
CA SER A 16 13.44 -6.04 2.33
C SER A 16 13.75 -5.87 0.85
N LEU A 17 12.81 -6.21 -0.03
CA LEU A 17 12.96 -6.05 -1.48
C LEU A 17 13.15 -4.57 -1.87
N VAL A 18 12.30 -3.68 -1.36
CA VAL A 18 12.39 -2.24 -1.68
C VAL A 18 13.68 -1.63 -1.17
N ASN A 19 14.15 -2.03 0.02
CA ASN A 19 15.44 -1.57 0.55
C ASN A 19 16.60 -2.05 -0.31
N GLU A 20 16.57 -3.31 -0.76
CA GLU A 20 17.61 -3.85 -1.65
C GLU A 20 17.63 -3.11 -3.00
N LEU A 21 16.47 -2.81 -3.56
CA LEU A 21 16.40 -2.00 -4.78
C LEU A 21 16.95 -0.58 -4.59
N LYS A 22 16.68 0.07 -3.45
CA LYS A 22 17.28 1.37 -3.11
C LYS A 22 18.78 1.30 -3.00
N ASN A 23 19.31 0.27 -2.33
CA ASN A 23 20.75 0.05 -2.18
C ASN A 23 21.45 -0.17 -3.54
N ASN A 24 20.75 -0.76 -4.50
CA ASN A 24 21.22 -0.93 -5.88
C ASN A 24 20.95 0.29 -6.79
N GLY A 25 20.59 1.43 -6.23
CA GLY A 25 20.45 2.71 -6.94
C GLY A 25 19.13 2.91 -7.70
N TYR A 26 18.15 2.03 -7.49
CA TYR A 26 16.83 2.25 -8.06
C TYR A 26 16.07 3.36 -7.34
N ASN A 27 15.34 4.17 -8.11
CA ASN A 27 14.52 5.23 -7.55
C ASN A 27 13.20 4.65 -7.01
N CYS A 28 13.08 4.57 -5.70
CA CYS A 28 11.90 4.06 -5.01
C CYS A 28 11.20 5.17 -4.23
N SER A 29 9.87 5.20 -4.28
CA SER A 29 9.08 6.10 -3.45
C SER A 29 9.19 5.75 -1.96
N ASN A 30 8.93 6.74 -1.10
CA ASN A 30 8.89 6.50 0.34
C ASN A 30 7.55 5.88 0.76
N GLU A 31 7.58 5.06 1.81
CA GLU A 31 6.39 4.49 2.40
C GLU A 31 5.59 5.57 3.17
N ILE A 32 4.32 5.74 2.81
CA ILE A 32 3.45 6.80 3.34
C ILE A 32 2.75 6.42 4.65
N VAL A 33 2.50 5.12 4.87
CA VAL A 33 1.78 4.66 6.08
C VAL A 33 2.48 5.11 7.36
N ARG A 34 3.81 4.99 7.39
CA ARG A 34 4.61 5.39 8.56
C ARG A 34 4.49 6.89 8.84
N GLU A 35 4.49 7.71 7.80
CA GLU A 35 4.31 9.17 7.93
C GLU A 35 2.97 9.52 8.59
N ILE A 36 1.85 8.97 8.07
CA ILE A 36 0.51 9.21 8.63
C ILE A 36 0.42 8.72 10.08
N THR A 37 0.97 7.56 10.38
CA THR A 37 0.94 6.97 11.72
C THR A 37 1.69 7.85 12.72
N LEU A 38 2.87 8.37 12.35
CA LEU A 38 3.65 9.26 13.20
C LEU A 38 2.94 10.59 13.43
N ASP A 39 2.33 11.19 12.40
CA ASP A 39 1.58 12.43 12.53
C ASP A 39 0.38 12.25 13.47
N LYS A 40 -0.35 11.14 13.32
CA LYS A 40 -1.50 10.86 14.19
C LYS A 40 -1.12 10.53 15.64
N ARG A 41 0.05 9.93 15.86
CA ARG A 41 0.59 9.75 17.23
C ARG A 41 0.92 11.08 17.90
N LYS A 42 1.45 12.06 17.16
CA LYS A 42 1.68 13.42 17.67
C LYS A 42 0.37 14.12 18.06
N GLU A 43 -0.74 13.81 17.37
CA GLU A 43 -2.08 14.29 17.69
C GLU A 43 -2.75 13.50 18.86
N GLY A 44 -2.07 12.50 19.45
CA GLY A 44 -2.57 11.69 20.58
C GLY A 44 -3.32 10.40 20.20
N TYR A 45 -3.33 10.02 18.93
CA TYR A 45 -3.96 8.78 18.47
C TYR A 45 -2.94 7.64 18.37
N ASN A 46 -3.03 6.65 19.25
CA ASN A 46 -2.10 5.51 19.24
C ASN A 46 -2.36 4.51 18.11
N GLN A 47 -3.62 4.30 17.73
CA GLN A 47 -4.05 3.31 16.72
C GLN A 47 -5.17 3.89 15.85
N TYR A 48 -4.89 5.01 15.18
CA TYR A 48 -5.87 5.76 14.40
C TYR A 48 -6.53 4.91 13.30
N PHE A 49 -5.79 4.02 12.67
CA PHE A 49 -6.29 3.09 11.66
C PHE A 49 -7.33 2.09 12.18
N LEU A 50 -7.37 1.82 13.48
CA LEU A 50 -8.39 0.98 14.12
C LEU A 50 -9.62 1.79 14.55
N SER A 51 -9.40 2.98 15.13
CA SER A 51 -10.49 3.83 15.63
C SER A 51 -11.27 4.54 14.51
N ASN A 52 -10.59 4.91 13.42
CA ASN A 52 -11.17 5.63 12.29
C ASN A 52 -10.68 5.05 10.95
N PRO A 53 -11.03 3.79 10.62
CA PRO A 53 -10.45 3.08 9.48
C PRO A 53 -10.76 3.73 8.13
N LEU A 54 -11.95 4.30 7.94
CA LEU A 54 -12.32 4.96 6.68
C LEU A 54 -11.57 6.28 6.49
N ASP A 55 -11.47 7.11 7.54
CA ASP A 55 -10.74 8.38 7.46
C ASP A 55 -9.23 8.14 7.25
N PHE A 56 -8.65 7.18 7.99
CA PHE A 56 -7.27 6.76 7.78
C PHE A 56 -7.03 6.31 6.33
N SER A 57 -7.89 5.43 5.82
CA SER A 57 -7.80 4.92 4.45
C SER A 57 -7.94 6.02 3.41
N THR A 58 -8.86 6.95 3.60
CA THR A 58 -9.05 8.09 2.68
C THR A 58 -7.82 8.99 2.66
N LYS A 59 -7.23 9.31 3.82
CA LYS A 59 -5.98 10.08 3.91
C LYS A 59 -4.81 9.36 3.24
N LEU A 60 -4.67 8.06 3.51
CA LEU A 60 -3.63 7.24 2.91
C LEU A 60 -3.76 7.17 1.39
N PHE A 61 -4.98 6.97 0.89
CA PHE A 61 -5.25 6.98 -0.54
C PHE A 61 -4.83 8.32 -1.18
N ASN A 62 -5.29 9.44 -0.62
CA ASN A 62 -4.99 10.76 -1.19
C ASN A 62 -3.49 11.08 -1.16
N LYS A 63 -2.77 10.73 -0.08
CA LYS A 63 -1.30 10.91 -0.05
C LYS A 63 -0.59 10.06 -1.10
N ARG A 64 -0.98 8.78 -1.28
CA ARG A 64 -0.43 7.91 -2.33
C ARG A 64 -0.80 8.38 -3.72
N TYR A 65 -2.01 8.88 -3.91
CA TYR A 65 -2.45 9.44 -5.19
C TYR A 65 -1.67 10.70 -5.55
N ASN A 66 -1.43 11.59 -4.58
CA ASN A 66 -0.59 12.75 -4.77
C ASN A 66 0.87 12.36 -5.09
N GLN A 67 1.41 11.34 -4.40
CA GLN A 67 2.73 10.80 -4.70
C GLN A 67 2.80 10.22 -6.13
N TYR A 68 1.77 9.49 -6.56
CA TYR A 68 1.66 8.95 -7.92
C TYR A 68 1.63 10.05 -8.98
N ASN A 69 0.93 11.15 -8.73
CA ASN A 69 0.83 12.29 -9.65
C ASN A 69 2.03 13.25 -9.61
N LYS A 70 2.93 13.08 -8.64
CA LYS A 70 4.14 13.89 -8.57
C LYS A 70 5.02 13.68 -9.80
N GLN A 71 5.54 14.77 -10.33
CA GLN A 71 6.53 14.69 -11.41
C GLN A 71 7.89 14.30 -10.85
N PHE A 72 8.52 13.32 -11.48
CA PHE A 72 9.88 12.89 -11.16
C PHE A 72 10.78 13.16 -12.37
N VAL A 73 12.01 13.57 -12.12
CA VAL A 73 13.02 13.83 -13.16
C VAL A 73 13.59 12.52 -13.74
N THR A 74 13.34 11.39 -13.07
CA THR A 74 13.89 10.08 -13.43
C THR A 74 13.06 9.35 -14.46
N LYS A 75 13.72 8.48 -15.27
CA LYS A 75 13.05 7.66 -16.30
C LYS A 75 12.08 6.65 -15.70
N ASN A 76 12.42 6.08 -14.54
CA ASN A 76 11.65 5.04 -13.87
C ASN A 76 11.48 5.37 -12.40
N ILE A 77 10.32 5.03 -11.85
CA ILE A 77 10.06 5.09 -10.41
C ILE A 77 9.37 3.82 -9.94
N ILE A 78 9.85 3.27 -8.83
CA ILE A 78 9.26 2.12 -8.16
C ILE A 78 8.44 2.64 -6.97
N TYR A 79 7.16 2.33 -6.96
CA TYR A 79 6.25 2.67 -5.86
C TYR A 79 6.19 1.53 -4.84
N ASP A 80 6.52 1.83 -3.59
CA ASP A 80 6.26 0.95 -2.45
C ASP A 80 4.80 1.12 -2.04
N ARG A 81 3.95 0.25 -2.54
CA ARG A 81 2.49 0.31 -2.52
C ARG A 81 1.90 1.43 -3.38
N GLY A 82 0.63 1.29 -3.74
CA GLY A 82 -0.13 2.25 -4.53
C GLY A 82 -1.45 2.64 -3.88
N PRO A 83 -2.16 3.63 -4.46
CA PRO A 83 -3.49 4.02 -3.97
C PRO A 83 -4.50 2.88 -4.01
N ILE A 84 -4.45 2.01 -5.02
CA ILE A 84 -5.37 0.86 -5.21
C ILE A 84 -5.26 -0.14 -4.05
N ASP A 85 -4.10 -0.27 -3.38
CA ASP A 85 -3.97 -1.08 -2.17
C ASP A 85 -5.00 -0.70 -1.11
N VAL A 86 -5.31 0.59 -0.98
CA VAL A 86 -6.28 1.08 0.01
C VAL A 86 -7.67 0.52 -0.27
N LEU A 87 -8.06 0.42 -1.54
CA LEU A 87 -9.35 -0.15 -1.94
C LEU A 87 -9.41 -1.64 -1.57
N ALA A 88 -8.30 -2.36 -1.76
CA ALA A 88 -8.20 -3.78 -1.38
C ALA A 88 -8.36 -3.97 0.15
N TYR A 89 -7.74 -3.12 0.95
CA TYR A 89 -7.90 -3.17 2.41
C TYR A 89 -9.29 -2.76 2.89
N LEU A 90 -9.94 -1.78 2.26
CA LEU A 90 -11.34 -1.43 2.54
C LEU A 90 -12.27 -2.61 2.22
N GLU A 91 -12.07 -3.27 1.07
CA GLU A 91 -12.84 -4.48 0.70
C GLU A 91 -12.61 -5.61 1.70
N PHE A 92 -11.36 -5.89 2.07
CA PHE A 92 -11.03 -6.89 3.09
C PHE A 92 -11.75 -6.64 4.42
N LYS A 93 -11.88 -5.39 4.82
CA LYS A 93 -12.58 -4.97 6.04
C LYS A 93 -14.10 -4.82 5.87
N SER A 94 -14.65 -5.14 4.70
CA SER A 94 -16.07 -4.95 4.36
C SER A 94 -16.54 -3.50 4.54
N ILE A 95 -15.65 -2.53 4.34
CA ILE A 95 -15.97 -1.10 4.40
C ILE A 95 -16.28 -0.63 2.98
N LYS A 96 -17.41 0.08 2.83
CA LYS A 96 -17.83 0.65 1.54
C LYS A 96 -16.77 1.63 1.02
N ILE A 97 -16.32 1.38 -0.21
CA ILE A 97 -15.35 2.24 -0.88
C ILE A 97 -16.04 3.51 -1.36
N PRO A 98 -15.54 4.72 -0.98
CA PRO A 98 -16.07 5.98 -1.47
C PRO A 98 -15.92 6.12 -3.00
N ASN A 99 -16.92 6.68 -3.66
CA ASN A 99 -16.96 6.82 -5.12
C ASN A 99 -15.81 7.69 -5.67
N ASP A 100 -15.37 8.70 -4.93
CA ASP A 100 -14.25 9.55 -5.34
C ASP A 100 -12.93 8.78 -5.41
N LEU A 101 -12.71 7.82 -4.51
CA LEU A 101 -11.53 6.95 -4.56
C LEU A 101 -11.58 6.01 -5.77
N THR A 102 -12.76 5.46 -6.06
CA THR A 102 -13.00 4.63 -7.25
C THR A 102 -12.72 5.41 -8.53
N THR A 103 -13.27 6.63 -8.64
CA THR A 103 -13.07 7.50 -9.80
C THR A 103 -11.59 7.84 -10.02
N LYS A 104 -10.87 8.20 -8.96
CA LYS A 104 -9.43 8.47 -9.03
C LYS A 104 -8.63 7.22 -9.42
N SER A 105 -9.02 6.04 -8.94
CA SER A 105 -8.32 4.78 -9.25
C SER A 105 -8.33 4.43 -10.73
N ASN A 106 -9.38 4.79 -11.47
CA ASN A 106 -9.44 4.60 -12.93
C ASN A 106 -8.36 5.37 -13.71
N THR A 107 -7.75 6.37 -13.11
CA THR A 107 -6.67 7.16 -13.74
C THR A 107 -5.27 6.59 -13.48
N ILE A 108 -5.15 5.59 -12.59
CA ILE A 108 -3.87 5.03 -12.18
C ILE A 108 -3.44 3.95 -13.16
N LYS A 109 -2.24 4.09 -13.72
CA LYS A 109 -1.65 3.11 -14.64
C LYS A 109 -0.19 2.84 -14.26
N TYR A 110 0.11 1.59 -13.99
CA TYR A 110 1.49 1.12 -13.82
C TYR A 110 1.91 0.35 -15.05
N LYS A 111 3.17 0.50 -15.48
CA LYS A 111 3.73 -0.29 -16.57
C LYS A 111 3.92 -1.75 -16.15
N TYR A 112 4.35 -1.95 -14.90
CA TYR A 112 4.50 -3.26 -14.28
C TYR A 112 3.98 -3.20 -12.84
N SER A 113 3.27 -4.24 -12.44
CA SER A 113 2.77 -4.40 -11.07
C SER A 113 3.22 -5.76 -10.53
N PHE A 114 4.03 -5.74 -9.47
CA PHE A 114 4.50 -6.94 -8.78
C PHE A 114 3.75 -7.06 -7.46
N ILE A 115 2.93 -8.08 -7.33
CA ILE A 115 2.18 -8.38 -6.10
C ILE A 115 2.85 -9.58 -5.44
N LEU A 116 3.54 -9.34 -4.32
CA LEU A 116 4.29 -10.38 -3.60
C LEU A 116 3.34 -11.35 -2.92
N ASN A 117 3.57 -12.65 -3.15
CA ASN A 117 2.79 -13.71 -2.57
C ASN A 117 2.99 -13.80 -1.04
N PRO A 118 1.96 -14.24 -0.28
CA PRO A 118 2.15 -14.63 1.11
C PRO A 118 3.06 -15.86 1.20
N TRP A 119 4.10 -15.78 2.04
CA TRP A 119 5.06 -16.87 2.29
C TRP A 119 5.01 -17.26 3.75
N ARG A 120 4.64 -18.50 4.04
CA ARG A 120 4.54 -19.00 5.41
C ARG A 120 5.90 -18.97 6.12
N GLU A 121 6.96 -19.28 5.38
CA GLU A 121 8.33 -19.43 5.88
C GLU A 121 8.93 -18.11 6.34
N ILE A 122 8.54 -16.99 5.74
CA ILE A 122 9.04 -15.66 6.09
C ILE A 122 8.04 -14.83 6.90
N TYR A 123 6.82 -15.36 7.09
CA TYR A 123 5.80 -14.67 7.87
C TYR A 123 6.13 -14.75 9.36
N ILE A 124 6.42 -13.60 9.96
CA ILE A 124 6.66 -13.46 11.39
C ILE A 124 5.47 -12.72 11.98
N ASN A 125 4.79 -13.36 12.93
CA ASN A 125 3.79 -12.71 13.76
C ASN A 125 4.55 -12.02 14.91
N ASP A 126 4.75 -10.72 14.79
CA ASP A 126 5.34 -9.88 15.84
C ASP A 126 4.26 -8.95 16.42
N ASN A 127 4.57 -8.30 17.54
CA ASN A 127 3.64 -7.37 18.23
C ASN A 127 3.29 -6.11 17.40
N ILE A 128 3.81 -5.98 16.18
CA ILE A 128 3.60 -4.86 15.27
C ILE A 128 2.62 -5.25 14.17
N ARG A 129 2.50 -6.54 13.86
CA ARG A 129 1.60 -7.09 12.84
C ARG A 129 0.34 -7.60 13.51
N TYR A 130 -0.78 -7.00 13.15
CA TYR A 130 -2.10 -7.37 13.69
C TYR A 130 -2.76 -8.49 12.89
N GLU A 131 -2.38 -8.66 11.63
CA GLU A 131 -3.00 -9.63 10.73
C GLU A 131 -2.38 -11.02 10.91
N THR A 132 -3.21 -12.03 10.90
CA THR A 132 -2.80 -13.44 10.85
C THR A 132 -2.35 -13.81 9.44
N PHE A 133 -1.69 -14.96 9.28
CA PHE A 133 -1.31 -15.46 7.95
C PHE A 133 -2.53 -15.72 7.04
N GLU A 134 -3.65 -16.18 7.61
CA GLU A 134 -4.90 -16.37 6.85
C GLU A 134 -5.49 -15.04 6.39
N GLU A 135 -5.44 -14.02 7.22
CA GLU A 135 -5.83 -12.66 6.82
C GLU A 135 -4.89 -12.09 5.75
N CYS A 136 -3.59 -12.37 5.84
CA CYS A 136 -2.64 -12.00 4.80
C CYS A 136 -3.01 -12.61 3.44
N LYS A 137 -3.44 -13.87 3.39
CA LYS A 137 -3.93 -14.52 2.16
C LYS A 137 -5.20 -13.86 1.62
N LYS A 138 -6.14 -13.50 2.50
CA LYS A 138 -7.36 -12.78 2.10
C LYS A 138 -7.05 -11.40 1.55
N ILE A 139 -6.16 -10.65 2.20
CA ILE A 139 -5.69 -9.35 1.72
C ILE A 139 -5.02 -9.50 0.34
N HIS A 140 -4.19 -10.51 0.16
CA HIS A 140 -3.56 -10.81 -1.13
C HIS A 140 -4.60 -11.03 -2.24
N SER A 141 -5.65 -11.80 -1.98
CA SER A 141 -6.75 -12.02 -2.93
C SER A 141 -7.47 -10.71 -3.28
N CYS A 142 -7.72 -9.84 -2.29
CA CYS A 142 -8.30 -8.51 -2.52
C CYS A 142 -7.37 -7.62 -3.35
N LEU A 143 -6.04 -7.66 -3.10
CA LEU A 143 -5.06 -6.92 -3.89
C LEU A 143 -5.08 -7.35 -5.36
N ILE A 144 -4.99 -8.65 -5.62
CA ILE A 144 -5.06 -9.19 -6.98
C ILE A 144 -6.35 -8.73 -7.67
N LYS A 145 -7.50 -8.91 -7.02
CA LYS A 145 -8.80 -8.50 -7.56
C LYS A 145 -8.81 -7.02 -7.92
N LYS A 146 -8.39 -6.13 -7.00
CA LYS A 146 -8.42 -4.68 -7.24
C LYS A 146 -7.46 -4.25 -8.34
N TYR A 147 -6.26 -4.81 -8.42
CA TYR A 147 -5.33 -4.50 -9.52
C TYR A 147 -5.73 -5.10 -10.86
N HIS A 148 -6.68 -6.02 -10.92
CA HIS A 148 -7.33 -6.46 -12.15
C HIS A 148 -8.54 -5.60 -12.54
N GLU A 149 -9.20 -4.96 -11.58
CA GLU A 149 -10.34 -4.07 -11.84
C GLU A 149 -9.89 -2.72 -12.45
N TYR A 150 -8.69 -2.22 -12.13
CA TYR A 150 -8.15 -0.91 -12.52
C TYR A 150 -6.89 -1.02 -13.39
#